data_7e6a10e244d1e490a4afa0ce4e693747
#
_entry.id   7e6a10e244d1e490a4afa0ce4e693747
#
_cell.length_a   1.000
_cell.length_b   1.000
_cell.length_c   1.000
_cell.angle_alpha   90.00
_cell.angle_beta   90.00
_cell.angle_gamma   90.00
#
_symmetry.space_group_name_H-M   'P 1'
#
loop_
_entity.id
_entity.type
_entity.pdbx_description
1 polymer ?
#
loop_
_entity_poly.entity_id
_entity_poly.type
_entity_poly.pdbx_seq_one_letter_code
_entity_poly.pdbx_strand_id
1 'polypeptide(L)'
;WLSLVGDAVDGIPGVPGVGPKTAAKLLNKYETVENTYRNLDDIASDKLRAKMVAAEADVKRNQDLVRLKKMPQWNVPLYELIPGDLDCKTLQEQYTRWNFRTFLKELDLERQGELL
;
A
#
# COMPACT_ATOMS: atom_id res chain seq x y z
N TRP A 1 -4.67 -0.34 10.13
CA TRP A 1 -4.07 -1.67 10.17
C TRP A 1 -2.55 -1.59 10.05
N LEU A 2 -2.00 -0.97 8.99
CA LEU A 2 -0.55 -0.81 8.78
C LEU A 2 0.16 -0.13 9.95
N SER A 3 -0.46 0.83 10.62
CA SER A 3 0.14 1.50 11.78
C SER A 3 0.41 0.55 12.96
N LEU A 4 -0.33 -0.55 13.07
CA LEU A 4 -0.15 -1.58 14.11
C LEU A 4 0.81 -2.68 13.68
N VAL A 5 0.71 -3.14 12.43
CA VAL A 5 1.53 -4.24 11.89
C VAL A 5 2.90 -3.75 11.47
N GLY A 6 3.00 -2.50 11.01
CA GLY A 6 4.16 -1.94 10.35
C GLY A 6 4.20 -2.26 8.86
N ASP A 7 5.15 -1.66 8.18
CA ASP A 7 5.47 -1.91 6.77
C ASP A 7 7.00 -2.00 6.61
N ALA A 8 7.50 -3.21 6.42
CA ALA A 8 8.93 -3.45 6.33
C ALA A 8 9.55 -2.86 5.05
N VAL A 9 8.76 -2.73 3.96
CA VAL A 9 9.23 -2.15 2.70
C VAL A 9 9.49 -0.66 2.87
N ASP A 10 8.60 0.02 3.58
CA ASP A 10 8.69 1.46 3.85
C ASP A 10 9.47 1.77 5.15
N GLY A 11 10.00 0.76 5.84
CA GLY A 11 10.74 0.94 7.09
C GLY A 11 9.89 1.43 8.26
N ILE A 12 8.58 1.19 8.22
CA ILE A 12 7.64 1.60 9.27
C ILE A 12 7.54 0.47 10.32
N PRO A 13 8.05 0.67 11.55
CA PRO A 13 7.97 -0.36 12.60
C PRO A 13 6.56 -0.49 13.12
N GLY A 14 6.05 -1.74 13.24
CA GLY A 14 4.79 -2.02 13.91
C GLY A 14 4.96 -2.23 15.41
N VAL A 15 3.84 -2.51 16.09
CA VAL A 15 3.85 -2.89 17.51
C VAL A 15 4.51 -4.27 17.65
N PRO A 16 5.55 -4.43 18.48
CA PRO A 16 6.27 -5.69 18.63
C PRO A 16 5.36 -6.86 19.04
N GLY A 17 5.26 -7.87 18.15
CA GLY A 17 4.41 -9.05 18.34
C GLY A 17 2.93 -8.87 17.98
N VAL A 18 2.57 -7.73 17.35
CA VAL A 18 1.27 -7.53 16.71
C VAL A 18 1.42 -7.79 15.22
N GLY A 19 1.12 -9.00 14.81
CA GLY A 19 1.06 -9.38 13.39
C GLY A 19 -0.34 -9.18 12.78
N PRO A 20 -0.50 -9.53 11.49
CA PRO A 20 -1.75 -9.35 10.74
C PRO A 20 -3.01 -9.87 11.44
N LYS A 21 -2.93 -11.07 12.00
CA LYS A 21 -4.07 -11.69 12.69
C LYS A 21 -4.46 -10.96 13.98
N THR A 22 -3.47 -10.49 14.75
CA THR A 22 -3.72 -9.77 16.00
C THR A 22 -4.28 -8.39 15.72
N ALA A 23 -3.71 -7.65 14.76
CA ALA A 23 -4.21 -6.34 14.34
C ALA A 23 -5.64 -6.44 13.81
N ALA A 24 -5.95 -7.44 12.99
CA ALA A 24 -7.31 -7.67 12.51
C ALA A 24 -8.30 -7.95 13.65
N LYS A 25 -7.93 -8.78 14.64
CA LYS A 25 -8.79 -9.03 15.82
C LYS A 25 -9.05 -7.77 16.63
N LEU A 26 -8.03 -6.93 16.83
CA LEU A 26 -8.18 -5.67 17.58
C LEU A 26 -9.12 -4.71 16.82
N LEU A 27 -8.90 -4.52 15.51
CA LEU A 27 -9.72 -3.61 14.72
C LEU A 27 -11.14 -4.13 14.49
N ASN A 28 -11.36 -5.44 14.39
CA ASN A 28 -12.71 -6.01 14.33
C ASN A 28 -13.48 -5.83 15.65
N LYS A 29 -12.78 -5.79 16.80
CA LYS A 29 -13.40 -5.60 18.10
C LYS A 29 -13.64 -4.13 18.43
N TYR A 30 -12.68 -3.26 18.11
CA TYR A 30 -12.68 -1.86 18.54
C TYR A 30 -12.88 -0.87 17.39
N GLU A 31 -12.98 -1.35 16.14
CA GLU A 31 -13.22 -0.60 14.90
C GLU A 31 -12.05 0.31 14.48
N THR A 32 -11.47 1.06 15.39
CA THR A 32 -10.37 2.00 15.11
C THR A 32 -9.17 1.78 16.02
N VAL A 33 -8.02 2.30 15.61
CA VAL A 33 -6.80 2.30 16.42
C VAL A 33 -7.01 3.12 17.69
N GLU A 34 -7.64 4.28 17.57
CA GLU A 34 -7.95 5.17 18.68
C GLU A 34 -8.84 4.47 19.72
N ASN A 35 -9.88 3.78 19.27
CA ASN A 35 -10.74 3.02 20.17
C ASN A 35 -10.01 1.83 20.78
N THR A 36 -9.10 1.19 20.06
CA THR A 36 -8.24 0.14 20.64
C THR A 36 -7.43 0.69 21.81
N TYR A 37 -6.83 1.87 21.66
CA TYR A 37 -6.05 2.51 22.73
C TYR A 37 -6.91 2.99 23.91
N ARG A 38 -8.15 3.41 23.64
CA ARG A 38 -9.10 3.78 24.73
C ARG A 38 -9.58 2.60 25.56
N ASN A 39 -9.52 1.39 25.00
CA ASN A 39 -10.02 0.17 25.63
C ASN A 39 -8.88 -0.85 25.88
N LEU A 40 -7.66 -0.39 26.14
CA LEU A 40 -6.52 -1.26 26.39
C LEU A 40 -6.74 -2.21 27.59
N ASP A 41 -7.49 -1.76 28.60
CA ASP A 41 -7.80 -2.56 29.80
C ASP A 41 -8.67 -3.78 29.48
N ASP A 42 -9.44 -3.75 28.39
CA ASP A 42 -10.23 -4.90 27.93
C ASP A 42 -9.40 -5.95 27.19
N ILE A 43 -8.11 -5.70 26.96
CA ILE A 43 -7.20 -6.65 26.33
C ILE A 43 -6.72 -7.62 27.41
N ALA A 44 -7.19 -8.88 27.33
CA ALA A 44 -6.91 -9.92 28.32
C ALA A 44 -5.41 -10.24 28.50
N SER A 45 -4.56 -9.98 27.52
CA SER A 45 -3.13 -10.24 27.57
C SER A 45 -2.35 -9.04 28.10
N ASP A 46 -1.89 -9.10 29.36
CA ASP A 46 -1.04 -8.05 29.95
C ASP A 46 0.22 -7.77 29.13
N LYS A 47 0.81 -8.82 28.55
CA LYS A 47 1.99 -8.70 27.69
C LYS A 47 1.69 -7.92 26.41
N LEU A 48 0.52 -8.13 25.80
CA LEU A 48 0.09 -7.39 24.62
C LEU A 48 -0.22 -5.94 24.97
N ARG A 49 -0.95 -5.72 26.07
CA ARG A 49 -1.28 -4.39 26.57
C ARG A 49 -0.04 -3.55 26.83
N ALA A 50 0.95 -4.10 27.54
CA ALA A 50 2.22 -3.41 27.81
C ALA A 50 2.95 -3.00 26.52
N LYS A 51 2.95 -3.87 25.50
CA LYS A 51 3.56 -3.56 24.18
C LYS A 51 2.79 -2.48 23.43
N MET A 52 1.47 -2.51 23.48
CA MET A 52 0.64 -1.48 22.88
C MET A 52 0.91 -0.11 23.53
N VAL A 53 0.93 -0.04 24.85
CA VAL A 53 1.27 1.20 25.60
C VAL A 53 2.65 1.70 25.20
N ALA A 54 3.65 0.84 25.20
CA ALA A 54 5.02 1.24 24.84
C ALA A 54 5.16 1.75 23.39
N ALA A 55 4.33 1.27 22.48
CA ALA A 55 4.37 1.64 21.07
C ALA A 55 3.37 2.76 20.66
N GLU A 56 2.66 3.37 21.61
CA GLU A 56 1.60 4.34 21.30
C GLU A 56 2.09 5.52 20.43
N ALA A 57 3.23 6.10 20.78
CA ALA A 57 3.82 7.21 20.03
C ALA A 57 4.19 6.81 18.60
N ASP A 58 4.77 5.60 18.45
CA ASP A 58 5.11 5.06 17.14
C ASP A 58 3.87 4.78 16.29
N VAL A 59 2.82 4.23 16.89
CA VAL A 59 1.56 3.97 16.17
C VAL A 59 0.90 5.26 15.70
N LYS A 60 0.90 6.32 16.53
CA LYS A 60 0.40 7.65 16.11
C LYS A 60 1.19 8.21 14.93
N ARG A 61 2.51 8.18 15.01
CA ARG A 61 3.38 8.59 13.90
C ARG A 61 3.10 7.77 12.64
N ASN A 62 2.99 6.45 12.80
CA ASN A 62 2.71 5.53 11.68
C ASN A 62 1.37 5.83 11.00
N GLN A 63 0.33 6.20 11.75
CA GLN A 63 -0.95 6.62 11.17
C GLN A 63 -0.80 7.81 10.23
N ASP A 64 0.05 8.78 10.57
CA ASP A 64 0.31 9.93 9.70
C ASP A 64 1.15 9.54 8.48
N LEU A 65 2.13 8.64 8.65
CA LEU A 65 2.98 8.16 7.55
C LEU A 65 2.19 7.33 6.51
N VAL A 66 1.29 6.44 6.96
CA VAL A 66 0.50 5.58 6.06
C VAL A 66 -0.75 6.26 5.50
N ARG A 67 -1.04 7.49 5.92
CA ARG A 67 -2.21 8.23 5.46
C ARG A 67 -2.00 8.78 4.06
N LEU A 68 -2.85 8.39 3.14
CA LEU A 68 -2.86 8.97 1.80
C LEU A 68 -3.28 10.44 1.87
N LYS A 69 -2.46 11.31 1.31
CA LYS A 69 -2.77 12.74 1.19
C LYS A 69 -3.61 12.98 -0.06
N LYS A 70 -4.73 13.65 0.09
CA LYS A 70 -5.47 14.17 -1.06
C LYS A 70 -4.69 15.35 -1.65
N MET A 71 -4.59 15.37 -2.97
CA MET A 71 -4.02 16.50 -3.72
C MET A 71 -5.17 17.31 -4.33
N PRO A 72 -5.71 18.31 -3.62
CA PRO A 72 -6.92 19.03 -4.04
C PRO A 72 -6.80 19.73 -5.40
N GLN A 73 -5.55 20.14 -5.75
CA GLN A 73 -5.25 20.78 -7.03
C GLN A 73 -5.17 19.79 -8.20
N TRP A 74 -5.15 18.50 -7.94
CA TRP A 74 -5.12 17.50 -9.00
C TRP A 74 -6.56 17.11 -9.36
N ASN A 75 -7.14 17.90 -10.22
CA ASN A 75 -8.49 17.66 -10.73
C ASN A 75 -8.41 17.11 -12.17
N VAL A 76 -7.86 15.90 -12.29
CA VAL A 76 -7.84 15.19 -13.57
C VAL A 76 -9.13 14.39 -13.68
N PRO A 77 -10.01 14.69 -14.63
CA PRO A 77 -11.24 13.94 -14.82
C PRO A 77 -10.94 12.51 -15.29
N LEU A 78 -11.78 11.54 -14.85
CA LEU A 78 -11.54 10.13 -15.11
C LEU A 78 -11.37 9.78 -16.61
N TYR A 79 -12.04 10.51 -17.51
CA TYR A 79 -11.93 10.26 -18.94
C TYR A 79 -10.54 10.61 -19.52
N GLU A 80 -9.76 11.45 -18.84
CA GLU A 80 -8.36 11.73 -19.21
C GLU A 80 -7.39 10.63 -18.73
N LEU A 81 -7.86 9.72 -17.85
CA LEU A 81 -7.09 8.59 -17.39
C LEU A 81 -7.32 7.32 -18.23
N ILE A 82 -8.17 7.41 -19.26
CA ILE A 82 -8.37 6.32 -20.21
C ILE A 82 -7.10 6.20 -21.04
N PRO A 83 -6.46 5.01 -21.09
CA PRO A 83 -5.30 4.81 -21.95
C PRO A 83 -5.65 5.15 -23.40
N GLY A 84 -4.80 5.92 -24.06
CA GLY A 84 -4.88 6.13 -25.50
C GLY A 84 -4.45 4.88 -26.27
N ASP A 85 -4.52 4.96 -27.59
CA ASP A 85 -4.02 3.90 -28.45
C ASP A 85 -2.52 3.66 -28.23
N LEU A 86 -2.12 2.41 -28.34
CA LEU A 86 -0.74 2.01 -28.10
C LEU A 86 0.17 2.54 -29.22
N ASP A 87 1.10 3.45 -28.89
CA ASP A 87 2.13 3.89 -29.84
C ASP A 87 3.25 2.85 -29.92
N CYS A 88 2.98 1.79 -30.69
CA CYS A 88 3.91 0.69 -30.89
C CYS A 88 5.27 1.14 -31.45
N LYS A 89 5.31 2.20 -32.25
CA LYS A 89 6.55 2.70 -32.84
C LYS A 89 7.46 3.30 -31.77
N THR A 90 6.91 4.23 -30.99
CA THR A 90 7.66 4.84 -29.88
C THR A 90 8.09 3.79 -28.85
N LEU A 91 7.23 2.83 -28.51
CA LEU A 91 7.58 1.75 -27.60
C LEU A 91 8.71 0.88 -28.15
N GLN A 92 8.67 0.51 -29.42
CA GLN A 92 9.74 -0.28 -30.05
C GLN A 92 11.08 0.46 -30.02
N GLU A 93 11.10 1.76 -30.29
CA GLU A 93 12.30 2.61 -30.19
C GLU A 93 12.87 2.62 -28.77
N GLN A 94 12.02 2.83 -27.76
CA GLN A 94 12.41 2.87 -26.35
C GLN A 94 12.90 1.50 -25.85
N TYR A 95 12.18 0.44 -26.15
CA TYR A 95 12.56 -0.91 -25.75
C TYR A 95 13.87 -1.37 -26.41
N THR A 96 14.10 -0.95 -27.66
CA THR A 96 15.39 -1.18 -28.35
C THR A 96 16.51 -0.41 -27.67
N ARG A 97 16.30 0.87 -27.39
CA ARG A 97 17.27 1.74 -26.72
C ARG A 97 17.69 1.20 -25.35
N TRP A 98 16.74 0.65 -24.57
CA TRP A 98 17.00 0.11 -23.23
C TRP A 98 17.28 -1.38 -23.21
N ASN A 99 17.37 -2.03 -24.40
CA ASN A 99 17.60 -3.46 -24.54
C ASN A 99 16.57 -4.34 -23.80
N PHE A 100 15.32 -3.95 -23.79
CA PHE A 100 14.19 -4.68 -23.18
C PHE A 100 13.68 -5.76 -24.14
N ARG A 101 14.47 -6.85 -24.29
CA ARG A 101 14.23 -7.91 -25.29
C ARG A 101 12.90 -8.63 -25.12
N THR A 102 12.46 -8.84 -23.90
CA THR A 102 11.18 -9.51 -23.61
C THR A 102 10.02 -8.66 -24.09
N PHE A 103 9.99 -7.38 -23.72
CA PHE A 103 8.96 -6.46 -24.15
C PHE A 103 8.93 -6.22 -25.66
N LEU A 104 10.07 -6.26 -26.34
CA LEU A 104 10.12 -6.21 -27.80
C LEU A 104 9.39 -7.40 -28.43
N LYS A 105 9.61 -8.62 -27.90
CA LYS A 105 8.92 -9.81 -28.41
C LYS A 105 7.40 -9.77 -28.14
N GLU A 106 7.00 -9.30 -26.99
CA GLU A 106 5.58 -9.12 -26.65
C GLU A 106 4.91 -8.13 -27.59
N LEU A 107 5.53 -6.98 -27.83
CA LEU A 107 5.04 -5.95 -28.75
C LEU A 107 4.89 -6.47 -30.18
N ASP A 108 5.83 -7.30 -30.66
CA ASP A 108 5.76 -7.90 -32.00
C ASP A 108 4.61 -8.93 -32.10
N LEU A 109 4.33 -9.69 -31.03
CA LEU A 109 3.21 -10.64 -30.97
C LEU A 109 1.86 -9.93 -30.99
N GLU A 110 1.70 -8.83 -30.24
CA GLU A 110 0.48 -8.01 -30.24
C GLU A 110 0.20 -7.46 -31.64
N ARG A 111 1.22 -6.91 -32.31
CA ARG A 111 1.08 -6.43 -33.70
C ARG A 111 0.70 -7.51 -34.70
N GLN A 112 1.14 -8.76 -34.50
CA GLN A 112 0.74 -9.90 -35.34
C GLN A 112 -0.68 -10.38 -35.03
N GLY A 113 -1.16 -10.25 -33.79
CA GLY A 113 -2.51 -10.58 -33.39
C GLY A 113 -3.58 -9.61 -33.90
N GLU A 114 -3.24 -8.33 -34.12
CA GLU A 114 -4.13 -7.35 -34.72
C GLU A 114 -4.31 -7.51 -36.25
N LEU A 115 -3.50 -8.36 -36.87
CA LEU A 115 -3.53 -8.64 -38.32
C LEU A 115 -4.36 -9.89 -38.67
N LEU A 116 -4.91 -10.59 -37.66
CA LEU A 116 -5.79 -11.75 -37.82
C LEU A 116 -7.22 -11.42 -37.40
#